data_d91aef41f7ec4444c011e2649716ad0d
#
_entry.id   d91aef41f7ec4444c011e2649716ad0d
#
_cell.length_a   1.000
_cell.length_b   1.000
_cell.length_c   1.000
_cell.angle_alpha   90.00
_cell.angle_beta   90.00
_cell.angle_gamma   90.00
#
_symmetry.space_group_name_H-M   'P 1'
#
loop_
_entity.id
_entity.type
_entity.pdbx_description
1 polymer ?
#
loop_
_entity_poly.entity_id
_entity_poly.type
_entity_poly.pdbx_seq_one_letter_code
_entity_poly.pdbx_strand_id
1 'polypeptide(L)'
;MITNAVTHKVLDLLPERDAATLAPWLAGHPQIEVIARDRASAYAEAADRAAPQARQVADRSHLWANLVRAVERVVTDHRACLRVPESEPEPEPQWENPLPAEAGNADDAQPVNPAGRVAERRRANHALAHGLLNSGMSQRAVAKHLGWSRNTVRRYAEAEKWQDMMKGPQAPRTVKLDPYKPYMLRRWEETSGKISGTALLGEITARGYRGGYTQLATWKQRELLPDGPPPPRPPTVREATDWLTRHPDGLTAEEALRRKTILVHCPELDTTAHLVTTFAEILTLLDGHRLPEWITEARASGLPGISTFANGLNSDYAAVHAGLTTHWNSGHVEGAVNRIKMLKRQMYGRASFPLLRKRVLLAS
;
A
#
# COMPACT_ATOMS: atom_id res chain seq x y z
N MET A 1 2.48 -25.31 12.67
CA MET A 1 3.81 -25.00 13.23
C MET A 1 3.63 -24.44 14.62
N ILE A 2 4.45 -24.87 15.54
CA ILE A 2 4.46 -24.44 16.93
C ILE A 2 5.84 -23.84 17.23
N THR A 3 5.88 -22.69 17.86
CA THR A 3 7.08 -21.96 18.21
C THR A 3 7.06 -21.58 19.69
N ASN A 4 8.23 -21.47 20.29
CA ASN A 4 8.35 -20.92 21.63
C ASN A 4 8.22 -19.39 21.56
N ALA A 5 7.31 -18.80 22.33
CA ALA A 5 7.03 -17.37 22.30
C ALA A 5 8.16 -16.51 22.91
N VAL A 6 9.06 -17.11 23.71
CA VAL A 6 10.18 -16.43 24.36
C VAL A 6 11.46 -16.54 23.52
N THR A 7 11.79 -17.77 23.08
CA THR A 7 13.03 -18.04 22.34
C THR A 7 12.89 -17.92 20.84
N HIS A 8 11.65 -17.82 20.33
CA HIS A 8 11.27 -17.79 18.92
C HIS A 8 11.67 -19.04 18.12
N LYS A 9 12.14 -20.10 18.80
CA LYS A 9 12.52 -21.35 18.15
C LYS A 9 11.29 -22.15 17.73
N VAL A 10 11.39 -22.84 16.60
CA VAL A 10 10.35 -23.77 16.17
C VAL A 10 10.44 -25.02 17.05
N LEU A 11 9.37 -25.33 17.77
CA LEU A 11 9.25 -26.51 18.61
C LEU A 11 8.79 -27.72 17.82
N ASP A 12 7.80 -27.49 16.93
CA ASP A 12 7.28 -28.56 16.09
C ASP A 12 6.56 -28.04 14.83
N LEU A 13 6.42 -28.95 13.86
CA LEU A 13 5.59 -28.77 12.67
C LEU A 13 4.55 -29.89 12.64
N LEU A 14 3.28 -29.53 12.74
CA LEU A 14 2.17 -30.47 12.68
C LEU A 14 1.69 -30.64 11.23
N PRO A 15 1.19 -31.83 10.83
CA PRO A 15 0.78 -32.09 9.47
C PRO A 15 -0.49 -31.30 9.09
N GLU A 16 -1.46 -31.21 9.99
CA GLU A 16 -2.76 -30.57 9.76
C GLU A 16 -2.96 -29.35 10.68
N ARG A 17 -3.99 -28.58 10.36
CA ARG A 17 -4.37 -27.36 11.09
C ARG A 17 -5.69 -27.55 11.87
N ASP A 18 -5.94 -28.77 12.32
CA ASP A 18 -7.15 -29.14 13.04
C ASP A 18 -6.92 -29.37 14.53
N ALA A 19 -8.00 -29.41 15.29
CA ALA A 19 -7.99 -29.66 16.72
C ALA A 19 -7.50 -31.07 17.06
N ALA A 20 -7.79 -32.07 16.20
CA ALA A 20 -7.43 -33.46 16.43
C ALA A 20 -5.90 -33.67 16.41
N THR A 21 -5.21 -32.92 15.56
CA THR A 21 -3.73 -32.96 15.46
C THR A 21 -3.06 -32.13 16.55
N LEU A 22 -3.64 -30.98 16.93
CA LEU A 22 -3.04 -30.08 17.91
C LEU A 22 -3.23 -30.53 19.36
N ALA A 23 -4.41 -31.06 19.71
CA ALA A 23 -4.74 -31.41 21.09
C ALA A 23 -3.79 -32.49 21.70
N PRO A 24 -3.43 -33.60 21.00
CA PRO A 24 -2.47 -34.57 21.55
C PRO A 24 -1.09 -33.94 21.80
N TRP A 25 -0.66 -33.02 20.94
CA TRP A 25 0.59 -32.31 21.13
C TRP A 25 0.56 -31.44 22.39
N LEU A 26 -0.52 -30.67 22.59
CA LEU A 26 -0.71 -29.83 23.80
C LEU A 26 -0.79 -30.68 25.06
N ALA A 27 -1.52 -31.80 25.04
CA ALA A 27 -1.62 -32.70 26.18
C ALA A 27 -0.24 -33.29 26.61
N GLY A 28 0.67 -33.45 25.65
CA GLY A 28 2.06 -33.85 25.95
C GLY A 28 2.94 -32.75 26.56
N HIS A 29 2.41 -31.54 26.71
CA HIS A 29 3.16 -30.36 27.18
C HIS A 29 2.38 -29.60 28.27
N PRO A 30 2.08 -30.25 29.43
CA PRO A 30 1.24 -29.66 30.47
C PRO A 30 1.85 -28.41 31.14
N GLN A 31 3.13 -28.14 30.92
CA GLN A 31 3.84 -26.96 31.41
C GLN A 31 3.56 -25.68 30.63
N ILE A 32 2.74 -25.74 29.57
CA ILE A 32 2.40 -24.56 28.80
C ILE A 32 1.45 -23.66 29.61
N GLU A 33 1.86 -22.43 29.86
CA GLU A 33 1.09 -21.40 30.58
C GLU A 33 0.37 -20.43 29.64
N VAL A 34 0.93 -20.18 28.44
CA VAL A 34 0.38 -19.22 27.48
C VAL A 34 0.39 -19.83 26.07
N ILE A 35 -0.73 -19.68 25.37
CA ILE A 35 -0.90 -20.06 23.96
C ILE A 35 -1.29 -18.84 23.14
N ALA A 36 -0.32 -18.26 22.42
CA ALA A 36 -0.61 -17.22 21.43
C ALA A 36 -1.06 -17.88 20.12
N ARG A 37 -2.25 -17.51 19.63
CA ARG A 37 -2.85 -18.14 18.45
C ARG A 37 -3.60 -17.14 17.56
N ASP A 38 -3.79 -17.51 16.30
CA ASP A 38 -4.83 -16.90 15.50
C ASP A 38 -6.22 -17.32 16.03
N ARG A 39 -7.26 -16.67 15.56
CA ARG A 39 -8.62 -16.90 16.05
C ARG A 39 -9.34 -18.05 15.33
N ALA A 40 -8.61 -19.03 14.79
CA ALA A 40 -9.23 -20.22 14.23
C ALA A 40 -9.87 -21.07 15.36
N SER A 41 -11.13 -21.45 15.17
CA SER A 41 -11.91 -22.24 16.17
C SER A 41 -11.22 -23.53 16.54
N ALA A 42 -10.58 -24.21 15.58
CA ALA A 42 -9.84 -25.45 15.82
C ALA A 42 -8.70 -25.30 16.85
N TYR A 43 -8.05 -24.14 16.90
CA TYR A 43 -6.98 -23.91 17.86
C TYR A 43 -7.52 -23.55 19.24
N ALA A 44 -8.64 -22.83 19.31
CA ALA A 44 -9.34 -22.57 20.56
C ALA A 44 -9.82 -23.88 21.19
N GLU A 45 -10.55 -24.70 20.39
CA GLU A 45 -11.05 -26.01 20.81
C GLU A 45 -9.93 -26.94 21.31
N ALA A 46 -8.81 -27.01 20.58
CA ALA A 46 -7.67 -27.83 20.98
C ALA A 46 -7.07 -27.35 22.31
N ALA A 47 -6.94 -26.05 22.50
CA ALA A 47 -6.40 -25.46 23.73
C ALA A 47 -7.35 -25.70 24.92
N ASP A 48 -8.65 -25.45 24.75
CA ASP A 48 -9.66 -25.66 25.81
C ASP A 48 -9.69 -27.11 26.28
N ARG A 49 -9.56 -28.06 25.34
CA ARG A 49 -9.65 -29.49 25.63
C ARG A 49 -8.36 -30.06 26.23
N ALA A 50 -7.18 -29.64 25.73
CA ALA A 50 -5.91 -30.31 26.04
C ALA A 50 -4.96 -29.49 26.90
N ALA A 51 -5.21 -28.20 27.07
CA ALA A 51 -4.40 -27.30 27.91
C ALA A 51 -5.27 -26.24 28.59
N PRO A 52 -6.32 -26.64 29.34
CA PRO A 52 -7.27 -25.71 29.95
C PRO A 52 -6.63 -24.75 30.97
N GLN A 53 -5.46 -25.08 31.50
CA GLN A 53 -4.68 -24.24 32.40
C GLN A 53 -3.99 -23.10 31.65
N ALA A 54 -3.77 -23.22 30.34
CA ALA A 54 -3.03 -22.25 29.58
C ALA A 54 -3.88 -21.04 29.20
N ARG A 55 -3.36 -19.85 29.44
CA ARG A 55 -3.99 -18.60 29.00
C ARG A 55 -3.92 -18.48 27.49
N GLN A 56 -5.06 -18.41 26.83
CA GLN A 56 -5.09 -18.15 25.39
C GLN A 56 -4.97 -16.65 25.11
N VAL A 57 -4.20 -16.31 24.08
CA VAL A 57 -3.90 -14.94 23.66
C VAL A 57 -4.13 -14.83 22.17
N ALA A 58 -5.05 -13.96 21.74
CA ALA A 58 -5.28 -13.72 20.33
C ALA A 58 -4.16 -12.88 19.73
N ASP A 59 -3.73 -13.24 18.51
CA ASP A 59 -2.71 -12.52 17.81
C ASP A 59 -3.21 -11.16 17.29
N ARG A 60 -2.52 -10.09 17.69
CA ARG A 60 -2.85 -8.70 17.32
C ARG A 60 -2.79 -8.44 15.82
N SER A 61 -1.84 -9.04 15.10
CA SER A 61 -1.74 -8.86 13.65
C SER A 61 -2.95 -9.43 12.91
N HIS A 62 -3.46 -10.57 13.41
CA HIS A 62 -4.69 -11.16 12.90
C HIS A 62 -5.94 -10.37 13.29
N LEU A 63 -5.98 -9.75 14.48
CA LEU A 63 -7.05 -8.85 14.86
C LEU A 63 -7.11 -7.65 13.93
N TRP A 64 -5.96 -7.01 13.69
CA TRP A 64 -5.85 -5.90 12.74
C TRP A 64 -6.25 -6.29 11.32
N ALA A 65 -5.72 -7.38 10.79
CA ALA A 65 -6.06 -7.86 9.45
C ALA A 65 -7.57 -8.18 9.30
N ASN A 66 -8.23 -8.63 10.35
CA ASN A 66 -9.66 -8.86 10.35
C ASN A 66 -10.45 -7.55 10.35
N LEU A 67 -10.01 -6.54 11.12
CA LEU A 67 -10.59 -5.19 11.08
C LEU A 67 -10.45 -4.57 9.69
N VAL A 68 -9.27 -4.62 9.08
CA VAL A 68 -9.05 -4.11 7.72
C VAL A 68 -10.03 -4.73 6.72
N ARG A 69 -10.27 -6.05 6.81
CA ARG A 69 -11.29 -6.71 5.96
C ARG A 69 -12.72 -6.27 6.25
N ALA A 70 -13.02 -5.96 7.51
CA ALA A 70 -14.34 -5.40 7.87
C ALA A 70 -14.51 -3.99 7.31
N VAL A 71 -13.48 -3.15 7.39
CA VAL A 71 -13.45 -1.81 6.79
C VAL A 71 -13.59 -1.87 5.27
N GLU A 72 -12.87 -2.78 4.59
CA GLU A 72 -12.98 -2.97 3.14
C GLU A 72 -14.42 -3.28 2.70
N ARG A 73 -15.16 -4.06 3.49
CA ARG A 73 -16.59 -4.31 3.22
C ARG A 73 -17.41 -3.03 3.35
N VAL A 74 -17.23 -2.26 4.42
CA VAL A 74 -17.93 -0.97 4.59
C VAL A 74 -17.62 -0.02 3.43
N VAL A 75 -16.35 0.13 3.06
CA VAL A 75 -15.95 0.97 1.92
C VAL A 75 -16.57 0.46 0.60
N THR A 76 -16.69 -0.85 0.43
CA THR A 76 -17.33 -1.46 -0.75
C THR A 76 -18.81 -1.12 -0.81
N ASP A 77 -19.51 -1.22 0.31
CA ASP A 77 -20.93 -0.91 0.42
C ASP A 77 -21.19 0.59 0.16
N HIS A 78 -20.27 1.45 0.60
CA HIS A 78 -20.31 2.92 0.44
C HIS A 78 -19.47 3.44 -0.74
N ARG A 79 -19.15 2.60 -1.74
CA ARG A 79 -18.32 2.99 -2.90
C ARG A 79 -18.86 4.18 -3.70
N ALA A 80 -20.16 4.44 -3.63
CA ALA A 80 -20.77 5.61 -4.27
C ALA A 80 -20.27 6.92 -3.65
N CYS A 81 -20.02 6.94 -2.33
CA CYS A 81 -19.52 8.09 -1.58
C CYS A 81 -18.07 8.44 -1.97
N LEU A 82 -17.33 7.51 -2.60
CA LEU A 82 -15.97 7.77 -3.08
C LEU A 82 -15.95 8.69 -4.31
N ARG A 83 -17.11 8.86 -4.98
CA ARG A 83 -17.30 9.80 -6.08
C ARG A 83 -17.82 11.11 -5.53
N VAL A 84 -16.95 11.84 -4.84
CA VAL A 84 -17.35 13.17 -4.37
C VAL A 84 -17.55 14.06 -5.59
N PRO A 85 -18.72 14.70 -5.76
CA PRO A 85 -18.88 15.73 -6.77
C PRO A 85 -17.84 16.82 -6.48
N GLU A 86 -17.17 17.33 -7.51
CA GLU A 86 -16.44 18.58 -7.35
C GLU A 86 -17.44 19.59 -6.82
N SER A 87 -17.25 20.06 -5.58
CA SER A 87 -17.94 21.26 -5.12
C SER A 87 -17.58 22.34 -6.11
N GLU A 88 -18.61 23.02 -6.65
CA GLU A 88 -18.37 24.24 -7.43
C GLU A 88 -17.33 25.07 -6.66
N PRO A 89 -16.27 25.56 -7.33
CA PRO A 89 -15.27 26.36 -6.66
C PRO A 89 -16.03 27.52 -5.97
N GLU A 90 -15.88 27.63 -4.66
CA GLU A 90 -16.34 28.83 -3.96
C GLU A 90 -15.80 30.02 -4.75
N PRO A 91 -16.63 31.04 -5.06
CA PRO A 91 -16.15 32.19 -5.79
C PRO A 91 -14.93 32.72 -5.05
N GLU A 92 -13.77 32.67 -5.70
CA GLU A 92 -12.54 33.22 -5.15
C GLU A 92 -12.81 34.65 -4.71
N PRO A 93 -12.41 35.05 -3.49
CA PRO A 93 -12.50 36.44 -3.10
C PRO A 93 -11.75 37.25 -4.16
N GLN A 94 -12.48 38.17 -4.79
CA GLN A 94 -11.92 39.06 -5.82
C GLN A 94 -10.84 39.93 -5.18
N TRP A 95 -9.60 39.44 -5.24
CA TRP A 95 -8.43 40.27 -5.02
C TRP A 95 -8.33 41.19 -6.23
N GLU A 96 -8.49 42.48 -6.01
CA GLU A 96 -8.18 43.50 -7.02
C GLU A 96 -6.76 43.24 -7.53
N ASN A 97 -6.65 42.94 -8.83
CA ASN A 97 -5.38 42.73 -9.49
C ASN A 97 -4.47 43.94 -9.27
N PRO A 98 -3.28 43.78 -8.70
CA PRO A 98 -2.28 44.83 -8.84
C PRO A 98 -1.89 44.96 -10.31
N LEU A 99 -1.83 46.17 -10.82
CA LEU A 99 -1.44 46.55 -12.18
C LEU A 99 -0.26 45.72 -12.71
N PRO A 100 -0.23 45.39 -14.01
CA PRO A 100 0.84 44.59 -14.59
C PRO A 100 2.18 45.29 -14.43
N ALA A 101 3.09 44.64 -13.72
CA ALA A 101 4.49 45.05 -13.71
C ALA A 101 5.06 44.85 -15.12
N GLU A 102 5.73 45.89 -15.61
CA GLU A 102 6.37 45.97 -16.91
C GLU A 102 7.20 44.70 -17.22
N ALA A 103 7.12 44.26 -18.46
CA ALA A 103 7.85 43.14 -19.01
C ALA A 103 9.36 43.38 -18.86
N GLY A 104 9.95 42.82 -17.82
CA GLY A 104 11.40 42.71 -17.66
C GLY A 104 11.96 41.68 -18.64
N ASN A 105 13.05 42.04 -19.27
CA ASN A 105 13.77 41.29 -20.30
C ASN A 105 13.97 39.82 -19.96
N ALA A 106 13.70 38.96 -20.95
CA ALA A 106 13.78 37.49 -20.92
C ALA A 106 15.20 36.95 -21.02
N ASP A 107 16.17 37.49 -20.27
CA ASP A 107 17.58 37.05 -20.34
C ASP A 107 18.22 36.63 -19.01
N ASP A 108 17.44 36.58 -17.91
CA ASP A 108 17.92 36.14 -16.60
C ASP A 108 17.15 34.91 -16.07
N ALA A 109 16.86 33.94 -16.93
CA ALA A 109 16.34 32.66 -16.45
C ALA A 109 17.42 31.86 -15.73
N GLN A 110 17.54 32.06 -14.41
CA GLN A 110 18.33 31.12 -13.59
C GLN A 110 17.85 29.70 -13.84
N PRO A 111 18.77 28.72 -14.00
CA PRO A 111 18.39 27.34 -14.25
C PRO A 111 17.56 26.81 -13.08
N VAL A 112 16.29 26.53 -13.34
CA VAL A 112 15.37 25.92 -12.37
C VAL A 112 16.00 24.60 -11.92
N ASN A 113 16.38 24.53 -10.65
CA ASN A 113 17.02 23.36 -10.08
C ASN A 113 15.96 22.23 -9.98
N PRO A 114 16.07 21.13 -10.71
CA PRO A 114 15.06 20.08 -10.67
C PRO A 114 14.89 19.56 -9.24
N ALA A 115 13.65 19.49 -8.75
CA ALA A 115 13.32 18.98 -7.43
C ALA A 115 12.79 17.53 -7.50
N GLY A 116 12.86 16.80 -6.39
CA GLY A 116 12.30 15.46 -6.21
C GLY A 116 13.33 14.35 -6.02
N ARG A 117 12.86 13.19 -5.53
CA ARG A 117 13.71 12.03 -5.17
C ARG A 117 14.72 11.60 -6.26
N VAL A 118 14.37 11.74 -7.54
CA VAL A 118 15.26 11.38 -8.64
C VAL A 118 16.40 12.38 -8.76
N ALA A 119 16.12 13.67 -8.62
CA ALA A 119 17.12 14.74 -8.65
C ALA A 119 18.08 14.63 -7.45
N GLU A 120 17.54 14.43 -6.26
CA GLU A 120 18.34 14.23 -5.04
C GLU A 120 19.28 13.03 -5.16
N ARG A 121 18.78 11.88 -5.64
CA ARG A 121 19.61 10.69 -5.86
C ARG A 121 20.70 10.94 -6.90
N ARG A 122 20.41 11.67 -7.99
CA ARG A 122 21.40 11.98 -9.01
C ARG A 122 22.46 12.95 -8.52
N ARG A 123 22.03 13.94 -7.73
CA ARG A 123 22.93 14.90 -7.07
C ARG A 123 23.90 14.18 -6.12
N ALA A 124 23.37 13.31 -5.26
CA ALA A 124 24.17 12.52 -4.32
C ALA A 124 25.14 11.58 -5.06
N ASN A 125 24.67 10.88 -6.09
CA ASN A 125 25.50 9.96 -6.87
C ASN A 125 26.59 10.69 -7.66
N HIS A 126 26.31 11.88 -8.19
CA HIS A 126 27.29 12.70 -8.88
C HIS A 126 28.39 13.17 -7.91
N ALA A 127 28.01 13.72 -6.77
CA ALA A 127 28.96 14.16 -5.74
C ALA A 127 29.84 13.00 -5.27
N LEU A 128 29.25 11.81 -5.05
CA LEU A 128 29.98 10.61 -4.63
C LEU A 128 30.98 10.14 -5.69
N ALA A 129 30.57 10.07 -6.96
CA ALA A 129 31.45 9.65 -8.06
C ALA A 129 32.62 10.63 -8.25
N HIS A 130 32.34 11.95 -8.26
CA HIS A 130 33.38 12.97 -8.40
C HIS A 130 34.32 13.04 -7.19
N GLY A 131 33.81 12.87 -5.98
CA GLY A 131 34.61 12.79 -4.76
C GLY A 131 35.64 11.68 -4.80
N LEU A 132 35.24 10.48 -5.26
CA LEU A 132 36.14 9.33 -5.41
C LEU A 132 37.15 9.50 -6.58
N LEU A 133 36.72 10.07 -7.68
CA LEU A 133 37.61 10.37 -8.84
C LEU A 133 38.65 11.43 -8.47
N ASN A 134 38.26 12.48 -7.78
CA ASN A 134 39.15 13.55 -7.33
C ASN A 134 40.14 13.10 -6.26
N SER A 135 39.82 12.02 -5.50
CA SER A 135 40.78 11.37 -4.59
C SER A 135 41.80 10.48 -5.32
N GLY A 136 41.83 10.48 -6.66
CA GLY A 136 42.81 9.75 -7.49
C GLY A 136 42.36 8.31 -7.83
N MET A 137 41.16 7.91 -7.53
CA MET A 137 40.66 6.57 -7.89
C MET A 137 40.34 6.49 -9.39
N SER A 138 40.81 5.42 -10.06
CA SER A 138 40.42 5.17 -11.45
C SER A 138 38.91 4.84 -11.57
N GLN A 139 38.28 5.15 -12.70
CA GLN A 139 36.87 4.82 -12.97
C GLN A 139 36.52 3.33 -12.70
N ARG A 140 37.51 2.45 -12.95
CA ARG A 140 37.39 1.01 -12.68
C ARG A 140 37.34 0.69 -11.18
N ALA A 141 38.15 1.39 -10.39
CA ALA A 141 38.20 1.27 -8.94
C ALA A 141 36.91 1.83 -8.32
N VAL A 142 36.45 2.99 -8.81
CA VAL A 142 35.16 3.60 -8.38
C VAL A 142 33.99 2.67 -8.70
N ALA A 143 33.94 2.07 -9.88
CA ALA A 143 32.88 1.13 -10.27
C ALA A 143 32.86 -0.09 -9.33
N LYS A 144 34.01 -0.65 -9.00
CA LYS A 144 34.15 -1.77 -8.06
C LYS A 144 33.76 -1.35 -6.63
N HIS A 145 34.19 -0.17 -6.21
CA HIS A 145 33.92 0.35 -4.85
C HIS A 145 32.44 0.62 -4.61
N LEU A 146 31.75 1.21 -5.59
CA LEU A 146 30.34 1.58 -5.50
C LEU A 146 29.38 0.46 -5.95
N GLY A 147 29.87 -0.64 -6.48
CA GLY A 147 29.05 -1.70 -7.07
C GLY A 147 28.30 -1.25 -8.34
N TRP A 148 28.81 -0.22 -9.04
CA TRP A 148 28.17 0.32 -10.23
C TRP A 148 28.78 -0.26 -11.52
N SER A 149 28.00 -0.18 -12.62
CA SER A 149 28.56 -0.51 -13.94
C SER A 149 29.60 0.55 -14.35
N ARG A 150 30.61 0.13 -15.10
CA ARG A 150 31.64 1.06 -15.65
C ARG A 150 31.01 2.16 -16.49
N ASN A 151 29.97 1.84 -17.26
CA ASN A 151 29.24 2.83 -18.06
C ASN A 151 28.53 3.86 -17.19
N THR A 152 28.03 3.46 -16.04
CA THR A 152 27.40 4.37 -15.07
C THR A 152 28.44 5.35 -14.53
N VAL A 153 29.59 4.86 -14.07
CA VAL A 153 30.68 5.72 -13.57
C VAL A 153 31.18 6.66 -14.64
N ARG A 154 31.40 6.17 -15.87
CA ARG A 154 31.82 7.01 -17.01
C ARG A 154 30.86 8.16 -17.25
N ARG A 155 29.54 7.89 -17.28
CA ARG A 155 28.53 8.93 -17.47
C ARG A 155 28.54 9.99 -16.37
N TYR A 156 28.79 9.59 -15.12
CA TYR A 156 28.94 10.56 -14.02
C TYR A 156 30.25 11.31 -14.12
N ALA A 157 31.33 10.69 -14.55
CA ALA A 157 32.61 11.33 -14.74
C ALA A 157 32.62 12.35 -15.89
N GLU A 158 31.88 12.08 -16.96
CA GLU A 158 31.71 12.98 -18.13
C GLU A 158 30.73 14.14 -17.86
N ALA A 159 29.86 14.01 -16.88
CA ALA A 159 28.88 15.04 -16.51
C ALA A 159 29.58 16.11 -15.65
N GLU A 160 29.67 17.32 -16.13
CA GLU A 160 30.27 18.45 -15.40
C GLU A 160 29.37 18.85 -14.19
N LYS A 161 28.07 18.78 -14.40
CA LYS A 161 27.05 19.08 -13.37
C LYS A 161 26.08 17.92 -13.24
N TRP A 162 25.56 17.69 -12.03
CA TRP A 162 24.57 16.63 -11.79
C TRP A 162 23.28 16.83 -12.62
N GLN A 163 22.95 18.07 -12.98
CA GLN A 163 21.81 18.41 -13.84
C GLN A 163 21.95 17.80 -15.25
N ASP A 164 23.16 17.64 -15.75
CA ASP A 164 23.45 17.01 -17.05
C ASP A 164 23.02 15.55 -17.09
N MET A 165 22.92 14.94 -15.91
CA MET A 165 22.39 13.59 -15.73
C MET A 165 20.85 13.54 -15.74
N MET A 166 20.17 14.67 -15.62
CA MET A 166 18.72 14.73 -15.80
C MET A 166 18.44 14.62 -17.29
N LYS A 167 17.48 13.77 -17.66
CA LYS A 167 17.04 13.73 -19.06
C LYS A 167 16.49 15.11 -19.39
N GLY A 168 17.15 15.81 -20.30
CA GLY A 168 16.59 17.00 -20.93
C GLY A 168 15.22 16.69 -21.53
N PRO A 169 14.41 17.70 -21.88
CA PRO A 169 13.17 17.49 -22.60
C PRO A 169 13.46 16.58 -23.79
N GLN A 170 12.91 15.37 -23.77
CA GLN A 170 13.07 14.45 -24.89
C GLN A 170 12.42 15.14 -26.09
N ALA A 171 13.14 15.23 -27.21
CA ALA A 171 12.53 15.60 -28.47
C ALA A 171 11.24 14.80 -28.63
N PRO A 172 10.12 15.43 -28.99
CA PRO A 172 8.82 14.77 -29.07
C PRO A 172 8.99 13.54 -29.97
N ARG A 173 8.86 12.35 -29.39
CA ARG A 173 8.87 11.11 -30.17
C ARG A 173 7.65 11.20 -31.08
N THR A 174 7.86 11.10 -32.39
CA THR A 174 6.77 10.91 -33.35
C THR A 174 5.94 9.71 -32.90
N VAL A 175 4.73 10.00 -32.44
CA VAL A 175 3.80 8.97 -31.97
C VAL A 175 3.07 8.44 -33.21
N LYS A 176 2.82 7.13 -33.26
CA LYS A 176 2.04 6.50 -34.37
C LYS A 176 0.70 7.17 -34.64
N LEU A 177 0.20 7.97 -33.70
CA LEU A 177 -1.05 8.72 -33.78
C LEU A 177 -0.91 10.06 -34.53
N ASP A 178 0.31 10.63 -34.62
CA ASP A 178 0.53 11.98 -35.14
C ASP A 178 -0.04 12.20 -36.56
N PRO A 179 0.10 11.26 -37.52
CA PRO A 179 -0.47 11.42 -38.85
C PRO A 179 -2.01 11.55 -38.88
N TYR A 180 -2.69 11.06 -37.84
CA TYR A 180 -4.13 11.01 -37.74
C TYR A 180 -4.73 12.19 -36.95
N LYS A 181 -3.90 12.97 -36.24
CA LYS A 181 -4.33 14.13 -35.43
C LYS A 181 -5.17 15.16 -36.23
N PRO A 182 -4.76 15.62 -37.44
CA PRO A 182 -5.55 16.59 -38.19
C PRO A 182 -6.92 16.08 -38.56
N TYR A 183 -7.03 14.78 -38.86
CA TYR A 183 -8.32 14.13 -39.12
C TYR A 183 -9.20 14.08 -37.87
N MET A 184 -8.63 13.70 -36.76
CA MET A 184 -9.35 13.57 -35.48
C MET A 184 -9.83 14.93 -34.95
N LEU A 185 -9.05 16.01 -35.12
CA LEU A 185 -9.44 17.36 -34.76
C LEU A 185 -10.66 17.78 -35.56
N ARG A 186 -10.63 17.64 -36.90
CA ARG A 186 -11.76 17.96 -37.76
C ARG A 186 -13.01 17.18 -37.40
N ARG A 187 -12.89 15.87 -37.15
CA ARG A 187 -14.05 15.04 -36.72
C ARG A 187 -14.61 15.45 -35.38
N TRP A 188 -13.74 15.90 -34.47
CA TRP A 188 -14.16 16.46 -33.19
C TRP A 188 -14.96 17.74 -33.34
N GLU A 189 -14.51 18.64 -34.19
CA GLU A 189 -15.22 19.89 -34.52
C GLU A 189 -16.56 19.61 -35.23
N GLU A 190 -16.56 18.77 -36.28
CA GLU A 190 -17.77 18.36 -37.01
C GLU A 190 -18.85 17.77 -36.10
N THR A 191 -18.49 17.08 -35.07
CA THR A 191 -19.41 16.45 -34.11
C THR A 191 -19.66 17.30 -32.88
N SER A 192 -19.18 18.55 -32.85
CA SER A 192 -19.26 19.45 -31.68
C SER A 192 -18.81 18.77 -30.39
N GLY A 193 -17.72 18.00 -30.43
CA GLY A 193 -17.16 17.30 -29.28
C GLY A 193 -17.89 16.02 -28.83
N LYS A 194 -18.95 15.60 -29.53
CA LYS A 194 -19.80 14.47 -29.11
C LYS A 194 -19.30 13.09 -29.56
N ILE A 195 -18.31 13.00 -30.44
CA ILE A 195 -17.79 11.71 -30.91
C ILE A 195 -17.13 10.93 -29.78
N SER A 196 -17.52 9.66 -29.63
CA SER A 196 -16.90 8.78 -28.62
C SER A 196 -15.45 8.41 -29.02
N GLY A 197 -14.60 8.19 -28.03
CA GLY A 197 -13.23 7.74 -28.30
C GLY A 197 -13.16 6.40 -29.04
N THR A 198 -14.12 5.52 -28.83
CA THR A 198 -14.22 4.23 -29.52
C THR A 198 -14.60 4.39 -30.99
N ALA A 199 -15.55 5.30 -31.30
CA ALA A 199 -15.92 5.62 -32.68
C ALA A 199 -14.72 6.24 -33.42
N LEU A 200 -14.06 7.23 -32.80
CA LEU A 200 -12.88 7.87 -33.38
C LEU A 200 -11.73 6.87 -33.62
N LEU A 201 -11.53 5.92 -32.71
CA LEU A 201 -10.56 4.84 -32.88
C LEU A 201 -10.92 3.95 -34.09
N GLY A 202 -12.20 3.59 -34.23
CA GLY A 202 -12.69 2.81 -35.38
C GLY A 202 -12.40 3.51 -36.70
N GLU A 203 -12.69 4.83 -36.79
CA GLU A 203 -12.45 5.64 -37.98
C GLU A 203 -10.97 5.72 -38.37
N ILE A 204 -10.06 5.94 -37.41
CA ILE A 204 -8.61 6.01 -37.70
C ILE A 204 -7.99 4.63 -37.93
N THR A 205 -8.56 3.57 -37.33
CA THR A 205 -8.14 2.20 -37.61
C THR A 205 -8.47 1.80 -39.07
N ALA A 206 -9.65 2.19 -39.55
CA ALA A 206 -10.01 2.00 -40.96
C ALA A 206 -9.05 2.76 -41.92
N ARG A 207 -8.36 3.80 -41.42
CA ARG A 207 -7.36 4.60 -42.16
C ARG A 207 -5.92 4.08 -41.95
N GLY A 208 -5.75 2.92 -41.31
CA GLY A 208 -4.45 2.28 -41.14
C GLY A 208 -3.76 2.50 -39.80
N TYR A 209 -4.42 3.14 -38.81
CA TYR A 209 -3.86 3.23 -37.45
C TYR A 209 -3.79 1.84 -36.79
N ARG A 210 -2.63 1.48 -36.29
CA ARG A 210 -2.36 0.18 -35.62
C ARG A 210 -1.95 0.36 -34.14
N GLY A 211 -2.37 1.45 -33.53
CA GLY A 211 -2.12 1.70 -32.10
C GLY A 211 -3.32 1.38 -31.21
N GLY A 212 -3.11 1.39 -29.90
CA GLY A 212 -4.14 1.10 -28.91
C GLY A 212 -4.99 2.32 -28.53
N TYR A 213 -6.16 2.05 -27.94
CA TYR A 213 -7.09 3.05 -27.41
C TYR A 213 -6.44 4.02 -26.41
N THR A 214 -5.54 3.53 -25.57
CA THR A 214 -4.86 4.33 -24.54
C THR A 214 -4.13 5.55 -25.11
N GLN A 215 -3.47 5.41 -26.28
CA GLN A 215 -2.76 6.52 -26.91
C GLN A 215 -3.74 7.60 -27.41
N LEU A 216 -4.86 7.17 -28.00
CA LEU A 216 -5.91 8.08 -28.45
C LEU A 216 -6.59 8.77 -27.27
N ALA A 217 -6.94 8.02 -26.21
CA ALA A 217 -7.54 8.57 -25.01
C ALA A 217 -6.65 9.63 -24.34
N THR A 218 -5.35 9.34 -24.20
CA THR A 218 -4.37 10.29 -23.64
C THR A 218 -4.26 11.55 -24.50
N TRP A 219 -4.24 11.39 -25.85
CA TRP A 219 -4.19 12.52 -26.76
C TRP A 219 -5.47 13.35 -26.70
N LYS A 220 -6.65 12.70 -26.74
CA LYS A 220 -7.96 13.36 -26.64
C LYS A 220 -8.05 14.21 -25.36
N GLN A 221 -7.57 13.67 -24.26
CA GLN A 221 -7.59 14.33 -22.95
C GLN A 221 -6.66 15.54 -22.87
N ARG A 222 -5.51 15.48 -23.58
CA ARG A 222 -4.52 16.57 -23.57
C ARG A 222 -4.84 17.71 -24.53
N GLU A 223 -5.44 17.39 -25.69
CA GLU A 223 -5.53 18.35 -26.80
C GLU A 223 -6.97 18.77 -27.14
N LEU A 224 -7.99 17.98 -26.75
CA LEU A 224 -9.39 18.25 -27.10
C LEU A 224 -10.26 18.64 -25.90
N LEU A 225 -9.83 18.41 -24.69
CA LEU A 225 -10.56 18.85 -23.51
C LEU A 225 -10.02 20.20 -23.04
N PRO A 226 -10.91 21.14 -22.67
CA PRO A 226 -10.51 22.48 -22.25
C PRO A 226 -9.55 22.44 -21.07
N ASP A 227 -8.67 23.45 -21.04
CA ASP A 227 -7.57 23.62 -20.10
C ASP A 227 -7.94 23.35 -18.64
N GLY A 228 -7.38 22.27 -18.13
CA GLY A 228 -7.42 21.87 -16.75
C GLY A 228 -6.84 20.45 -16.59
N PRO A 229 -6.14 20.13 -15.51
CA PRO A 229 -5.82 18.75 -15.24
C PRO A 229 -7.12 17.95 -15.17
N PRO A 230 -7.15 16.71 -15.72
CA PRO A 230 -8.36 15.89 -15.62
C PRO A 230 -8.77 15.77 -14.16
N PRO A 231 -10.08 15.83 -13.86
CA PRO A 231 -10.56 15.68 -12.50
C PRO A 231 -9.91 14.43 -11.90
N PRO A 232 -9.41 14.51 -10.66
CA PRO A 232 -8.74 13.40 -10.02
C PRO A 232 -9.70 12.21 -10.02
N ARG A 233 -9.25 11.06 -10.54
CA ARG A 233 -10.09 9.85 -10.56
C ARG A 233 -10.59 9.55 -9.14
N PRO A 234 -11.82 9.09 -8.98
CA PRO A 234 -12.32 8.63 -7.69
C PRO A 234 -11.36 7.57 -7.13
N PRO A 235 -11.10 7.55 -5.83
CA PRO A 235 -10.28 6.52 -5.23
C PRO A 235 -10.94 5.15 -5.39
N THR A 236 -10.13 4.13 -5.53
CA THR A 236 -10.59 2.75 -5.48
C THR A 236 -10.93 2.37 -4.04
N VAL A 237 -11.74 1.33 -3.87
CA VAL A 237 -12.04 0.74 -2.54
C VAL A 237 -10.75 0.43 -1.79
N ARG A 238 -9.74 -0.13 -2.47
CA ARG A 238 -8.46 -0.45 -1.85
C ARG A 238 -7.71 0.78 -1.35
N GLU A 239 -7.67 1.85 -2.14
CA GLU A 239 -7.03 3.12 -1.75
C GLU A 239 -7.76 3.74 -0.55
N ALA A 240 -9.08 3.81 -0.59
CA ALA A 240 -9.87 4.35 0.52
C ALA A 240 -9.72 3.51 1.80
N THR A 241 -9.74 2.17 1.69
CA THR A 241 -9.51 1.27 2.82
C THR A 241 -8.10 1.50 3.42
N ASP A 242 -7.08 1.63 2.58
CA ASP A 242 -5.72 1.90 3.02
C ASP A 242 -5.62 3.25 3.75
N TRP A 243 -6.27 4.30 3.26
CA TRP A 243 -6.30 5.61 3.92
C TRP A 243 -7.02 5.61 5.27
N LEU A 244 -8.04 4.76 5.45
CA LEU A 244 -8.78 4.61 6.70
C LEU A 244 -8.02 3.78 7.74
N THR A 245 -7.15 2.88 7.30
CA THR A 245 -6.46 1.92 8.17
C THR A 245 -4.96 2.20 8.35
N ARG A 246 -4.38 3.09 7.57
CA ARG A 246 -2.99 3.55 7.71
C ARG A 246 -2.91 4.65 8.78
N HIS A 247 -1.80 4.68 9.53
CA HIS A 247 -1.55 5.76 10.47
C HIS A 247 -1.59 7.12 9.74
N PRO A 248 -2.23 8.16 10.31
CA PRO A 248 -2.38 9.47 9.66
C PRO A 248 -1.05 10.08 9.18
N ASP A 249 0.02 9.96 9.97
CA ASP A 249 1.35 10.49 9.63
C ASP A 249 2.00 9.74 8.44
N GLY A 250 1.48 8.57 8.08
CA GLY A 250 1.93 7.80 6.92
C GLY A 250 1.24 8.20 5.61
N LEU A 251 0.26 9.12 5.66
CA LEU A 251 -0.43 9.62 4.49
C LEU A 251 0.33 10.80 3.88
N THR A 252 0.34 10.89 2.56
CA THR A 252 0.77 12.13 1.87
C THR A 252 -0.25 13.24 2.09
N ALA A 253 0.14 14.50 1.89
CA ALA A 253 -0.78 15.63 2.01
C ALA A 253 -2.01 15.50 1.09
N GLU A 254 -1.81 14.97 -0.13
CA GLU A 254 -2.89 14.70 -1.08
C GLU A 254 -3.84 13.60 -0.58
N GLU A 255 -3.29 12.47 -0.10
CA GLU A 255 -4.10 11.37 0.46
C GLU A 255 -4.89 11.82 1.69
N ALA A 256 -4.27 12.62 2.58
CA ALA A 256 -4.92 13.16 3.77
C ALA A 256 -6.09 14.09 3.41
N LEU A 257 -5.91 14.96 2.40
CA LEU A 257 -6.97 15.84 1.91
C LEU A 257 -8.12 15.03 1.30
N ARG A 258 -7.82 14.07 0.42
CA ARG A 258 -8.83 13.20 -0.20
C ARG A 258 -9.57 12.36 0.81
N ARG A 259 -8.86 11.81 1.82
CA ARG A 259 -9.49 11.11 2.96
C ARG A 259 -10.46 12.04 3.69
N LYS A 260 -10.04 13.26 4.05
CA LYS A 260 -10.90 14.25 4.71
C LYS A 260 -12.16 14.55 3.89
N THR A 261 -12.01 14.75 2.60
CA THR A 261 -13.15 15.01 1.71
C THR A 261 -14.16 13.87 1.72
N ILE A 262 -13.72 12.61 1.65
CA ILE A 262 -14.60 11.44 1.71
C ILE A 262 -15.34 11.37 3.06
N LEU A 263 -14.65 11.60 4.17
CA LEU A 263 -15.23 11.52 5.52
C LEU A 263 -16.31 12.59 5.74
N VAL A 264 -16.10 13.81 5.24
CA VAL A 264 -17.11 14.88 5.30
C VAL A 264 -18.38 14.51 4.53
N HIS A 265 -18.28 13.78 3.41
CA HIS A 265 -19.42 13.44 2.57
C HIS A 265 -20.09 12.10 2.92
N CYS A 266 -19.48 11.28 3.77
CA CYS A 266 -20.01 9.97 4.13
C CYS A 266 -19.86 9.74 5.65
N PRO A 267 -20.91 10.00 6.43
CA PRO A 267 -20.90 9.79 7.90
C PRO A 267 -20.57 8.34 8.31
N GLU A 268 -20.92 7.36 7.49
CA GLU A 268 -20.63 5.95 7.73
C GLU A 268 -19.12 5.68 7.62
N LEU A 269 -18.44 6.29 6.67
CA LEU A 269 -16.98 6.19 6.55
C LEU A 269 -16.27 6.98 7.66
N ASP A 270 -16.83 8.08 8.10
CA ASP A 270 -16.31 8.86 9.22
C ASP A 270 -16.41 8.06 10.54
N THR A 271 -17.58 7.48 10.82
CA THR A 271 -17.77 6.54 11.95
C THR A 271 -16.79 5.37 11.85
N THR A 272 -16.59 4.81 10.64
CA THR A 272 -15.62 3.74 10.43
C THR A 272 -14.20 4.19 10.75
N ALA A 273 -13.79 5.38 10.32
CA ALA A 273 -12.47 5.95 10.60
C ALA A 273 -12.24 6.15 12.11
N HIS A 274 -13.26 6.63 12.83
CA HIS A 274 -13.22 6.76 14.29
C HIS A 274 -13.01 5.40 14.96
N LEU A 275 -13.81 4.40 14.62
CA LEU A 275 -13.71 3.05 15.18
C LEU A 275 -12.37 2.37 14.86
N VAL A 276 -11.81 2.61 13.68
CA VAL A 276 -10.47 2.13 13.33
C VAL A 276 -9.40 2.78 14.19
N THR A 277 -9.47 4.09 14.37
CA THR A 277 -8.50 4.85 15.16
C THR A 277 -8.52 4.39 16.62
N THR A 278 -9.69 4.30 17.22
CA THR A 278 -9.84 3.86 18.63
C THR A 278 -9.39 2.42 18.83
N PHE A 279 -9.65 1.51 17.88
CA PHE A 279 -9.13 0.15 17.95
C PHE A 279 -7.61 0.08 17.79
N ALA A 280 -7.04 0.91 16.91
CA ALA A 280 -5.58 1.01 16.74
C ALA A 280 -4.90 1.50 18.03
N GLU A 281 -5.50 2.44 18.74
CA GLU A 281 -5.03 2.89 20.06
C GLU A 281 -5.04 1.75 21.08
N ILE A 282 -6.18 1.05 21.22
CA ILE A 282 -6.32 -0.11 22.12
C ILE A 282 -5.23 -1.14 21.83
N LEU A 283 -5.00 -1.45 20.54
CA LEU A 283 -4.02 -2.44 20.11
C LEU A 283 -2.58 -2.01 20.38
N THR A 284 -2.27 -0.73 20.15
CA THR A 284 -0.90 -0.18 20.26
C THR A 284 -0.52 0.06 21.71
N LEU A 285 -1.44 0.59 22.51
CA LEU A 285 -1.22 0.92 23.92
C LEU A 285 -1.44 -0.28 24.84
N LEU A 286 -1.89 -1.41 24.32
CA LEU A 286 -2.27 -2.60 25.10
C LEU A 286 -3.38 -2.31 26.13
N ASP A 287 -4.31 -1.41 25.76
CA ASP A 287 -5.41 -0.98 26.62
C ASP A 287 -6.70 -1.79 26.33
N GLY A 288 -6.58 -3.10 26.48
CA GLY A 288 -7.72 -4.02 26.29
C GLY A 288 -8.91 -3.78 27.24
N HIS A 289 -8.72 -2.96 28.28
CA HIS A 289 -9.83 -2.59 29.19
C HIS A 289 -10.90 -1.76 28.47
N ARG A 290 -10.57 -1.04 27.40
CA ARG A 290 -11.53 -0.31 26.55
C ARG A 290 -12.28 -1.20 25.56
N LEU A 291 -11.92 -2.47 25.43
CA LEU A 291 -12.53 -3.39 24.47
C LEU A 291 -14.06 -3.54 24.62
N PRO A 292 -14.66 -3.65 25.82
CA PRO A 292 -16.12 -3.75 25.98
C PRO A 292 -16.86 -2.52 25.45
N GLU A 293 -16.33 -1.36 25.72
CA GLU A 293 -16.85 -0.07 25.27
C GLU A 293 -16.80 0.01 23.74
N TRP A 294 -15.65 -0.31 23.17
CA TRP A 294 -15.44 -0.35 21.72
C TRP A 294 -16.39 -1.35 21.02
N ILE A 295 -16.59 -2.54 21.58
CA ILE A 295 -17.53 -3.54 21.03
C ILE A 295 -18.97 -3.00 21.04
N THR A 296 -19.36 -2.29 22.10
CA THR A 296 -20.69 -1.70 22.22
C THR A 296 -20.91 -0.64 21.16
N GLU A 297 -19.97 0.28 21.01
CA GLU A 297 -20.00 1.34 20.01
C GLU A 297 -20.00 0.78 18.57
N ALA A 298 -19.13 -0.19 18.29
CA ALA A 298 -19.05 -0.85 17.00
C ALA A 298 -20.35 -1.56 16.59
N ARG A 299 -21.06 -2.13 17.55
CA ARG A 299 -22.39 -2.75 17.33
C ARG A 299 -23.47 -1.72 17.09
N ALA A 300 -23.42 -0.60 17.80
CA ALA A 300 -24.38 0.50 17.66
C ALA A 300 -24.17 1.32 16.38
N SER A 301 -23.03 1.19 15.70
CA SER A 301 -22.69 1.97 14.50
C SER A 301 -23.61 1.75 13.29
N GLY A 302 -24.40 0.67 13.28
CA GLY A 302 -25.23 0.30 12.12
C GLY A 302 -24.45 -0.20 10.89
N LEU A 303 -23.13 -0.46 11.02
CA LEU A 303 -22.24 -0.89 9.94
C LEU A 303 -22.07 -2.43 9.98
N PRO A 304 -22.69 -3.19 9.07
CA PRO A 304 -22.71 -4.66 9.14
C PRO A 304 -21.32 -5.30 9.19
N GLY A 305 -20.37 -4.77 8.42
CA GLY A 305 -18.98 -5.25 8.40
C GLY A 305 -18.31 -5.12 9.77
N ILE A 306 -18.43 -3.96 10.40
CA ILE A 306 -17.86 -3.65 11.73
C ILE A 306 -18.60 -4.40 12.84
N SER A 307 -19.92 -4.42 12.80
CA SER A 307 -20.74 -5.16 13.80
C SER A 307 -20.45 -6.66 13.78
N THR A 308 -20.25 -7.25 12.60
CA THR A 308 -19.83 -8.66 12.46
C THR A 308 -18.45 -8.88 13.06
N PHE A 309 -17.50 -7.98 12.83
CA PHE A 309 -16.18 -8.05 13.45
C PHE A 309 -16.26 -7.96 14.98
N ALA A 310 -17.01 -7.00 15.51
CA ALA A 310 -17.25 -6.82 16.95
C ALA A 310 -17.88 -8.05 17.60
N ASN A 311 -18.87 -8.67 16.95
CA ASN A 311 -19.47 -9.93 17.40
C ASN A 311 -18.44 -11.06 17.44
N GLY A 312 -17.58 -11.12 16.41
CA GLY A 312 -16.49 -12.08 16.39
C GLY A 312 -15.48 -11.85 17.53
N LEU A 313 -15.16 -10.61 17.91
CA LEU A 313 -14.31 -10.35 19.08
C LEU A 313 -14.95 -10.87 20.38
N ASN A 314 -16.24 -10.64 20.51
CA ASN A 314 -16.98 -11.07 21.69
C ASN A 314 -17.07 -12.61 21.84
N SER A 315 -17.10 -13.34 20.72
CA SER A 315 -17.14 -14.82 20.77
C SER A 315 -15.83 -15.45 21.29
N ASP A 316 -14.71 -14.71 21.25
CA ASP A 316 -13.40 -15.15 21.72
C ASP A 316 -12.81 -14.11 22.70
N TYR A 317 -13.69 -13.50 23.51
CA TYR A 317 -13.40 -12.31 24.31
C TYR A 317 -12.17 -12.49 25.21
N ALA A 318 -12.09 -13.59 25.95
CA ALA A 318 -10.99 -13.80 26.88
C ALA A 318 -9.63 -13.79 26.20
N ALA A 319 -9.49 -14.46 25.06
CA ALA A 319 -8.25 -14.48 24.28
C ALA A 319 -7.95 -13.14 23.62
N VAL A 320 -8.98 -12.45 23.12
CA VAL A 320 -8.85 -11.11 22.55
C VAL A 320 -8.42 -10.10 23.59
N HIS A 321 -9.08 -10.06 24.73
CA HIS A 321 -8.70 -9.20 25.86
C HIS A 321 -7.29 -9.46 26.31
N ALA A 322 -6.89 -10.73 26.45
CA ALA A 322 -5.50 -11.10 26.77
C ALA A 322 -4.51 -10.62 25.71
N GLY A 323 -4.87 -10.69 24.43
CA GLY A 323 -4.03 -10.19 23.32
C GLY A 323 -3.86 -8.67 23.32
N LEU A 324 -4.86 -7.94 23.80
CA LEU A 324 -4.87 -6.48 23.89
C LEU A 324 -4.38 -5.93 25.24
N THR A 325 -4.06 -6.79 26.22
CA THR A 325 -3.56 -6.37 27.55
C THR A 325 -2.17 -6.91 27.87
N THR A 326 -1.67 -7.86 27.08
CA THR A 326 -0.37 -8.49 27.36
C THR A 326 0.62 -8.26 26.22
N HIS A 327 1.90 -8.40 26.49
CA HIS A 327 2.96 -8.29 25.51
C HIS A 327 3.03 -9.48 24.53
N TRP A 328 2.38 -10.60 24.86
CA TRP A 328 2.42 -11.80 24.03
C TRP A 328 1.84 -11.56 22.64
N ASN A 329 2.54 -12.02 21.61
CA ASN A 329 2.10 -11.98 20.22
C ASN A 329 2.74 -13.10 19.41
N SER A 330 2.28 -13.32 18.19
CA SER A 330 2.83 -14.31 17.27
C SER A 330 3.64 -13.69 16.11
N GLY A 331 4.09 -12.44 16.23
CA GLY A 331 4.83 -11.74 15.17
C GLY A 331 6.06 -12.47 14.66
N HIS A 332 6.78 -13.18 15.53
CA HIS A 332 7.93 -14.03 15.18
C HIS A 332 7.54 -15.24 14.30
N VAL A 333 6.28 -15.67 14.35
CA VAL A 333 5.77 -16.82 13.57
C VAL A 333 5.78 -16.53 12.07
N GLU A 334 5.53 -15.29 11.66
CA GLU A 334 5.54 -14.92 10.23
C GLU A 334 6.92 -15.13 9.59
N GLY A 335 7.98 -14.72 10.27
CA GLY A 335 9.36 -14.98 9.85
C GLY A 335 9.66 -16.47 9.72
N ALA A 336 9.23 -17.27 10.70
CA ALA A 336 9.39 -18.72 10.68
C ALA A 336 8.57 -19.38 9.55
N VAL A 337 7.35 -18.92 9.27
CA VAL A 337 6.53 -19.38 8.13
C VAL A 337 7.23 -19.09 6.80
N ASN A 338 7.80 -17.90 6.63
CA ASN A 338 8.54 -17.55 5.42
C ASN A 338 9.78 -18.41 5.23
N ARG A 339 10.50 -18.73 6.32
CA ARG A 339 11.62 -19.69 6.30
C ARG A 339 11.17 -21.09 5.88
N ILE A 340 10.05 -21.58 6.39
CA ILE A 340 9.48 -22.88 5.98
C ILE A 340 9.10 -22.87 4.49
N LYS A 341 8.47 -21.80 4.00
CA LYS A 341 8.17 -21.65 2.58
C LYS A 341 9.43 -21.70 1.73
N MET A 342 10.52 -21.07 2.17
CA MET A 342 11.81 -21.13 1.50
C MET A 342 12.38 -22.55 1.48
N LEU A 343 12.40 -23.25 2.63
CA LEU A 343 12.85 -24.64 2.70
C LEU A 343 12.04 -25.56 1.79
N LYS A 344 10.72 -25.38 1.75
CA LYS A 344 9.83 -26.14 0.85
C LYS A 344 10.16 -25.88 -0.62
N ARG A 345 10.45 -24.64 -1.01
CA ARG A 345 10.88 -24.27 -2.38
C ARG A 345 12.23 -24.92 -2.73
N GLN A 346 13.20 -24.93 -1.83
CA GLN A 346 14.51 -25.57 -2.03
C GLN A 346 14.38 -27.09 -2.26
N MET A 347 13.31 -27.69 -1.76
CA MET A 347 13.00 -29.12 -1.99
C MET A 347 12.09 -29.36 -3.20
N TYR A 348 11.93 -28.35 -4.07
CA TYR A 348 11.12 -28.42 -5.29
C TYR A 348 9.68 -28.94 -5.08
N GLY A 349 9.12 -28.77 -3.88
CA GLY A 349 7.80 -29.28 -3.51
C GLY A 349 7.68 -30.82 -3.42
N ARG A 350 8.76 -31.55 -3.54
CA ARG A 350 8.78 -33.02 -3.56
C ARG A 350 9.06 -33.67 -2.19
N ALA A 351 9.33 -32.87 -1.17
CA ALA A 351 9.57 -33.42 0.16
C ALA A 351 8.29 -33.96 0.78
N SER A 352 8.38 -35.16 1.34
CA SER A 352 7.35 -35.66 2.24
C SER A 352 7.28 -34.81 3.51
N PHE A 353 6.12 -34.82 4.19
CA PHE A 353 5.95 -34.08 5.44
C PHE A 353 7.02 -34.42 6.51
N PRO A 354 7.36 -35.72 6.78
CA PRO A 354 8.41 -36.07 7.74
C PRO A 354 9.77 -35.45 7.40
N LEU A 355 10.14 -35.40 6.12
CA LEU A 355 11.40 -34.78 5.69
C LEU A 355 11.37 -33.26 5.87
N LEU A 356 10.26 -32.62 5.53
CA LEU A 356 10.08 -31.17 5.76
C LEU A 356 10.17 -30.84 7.25
N ARG A 357 9.44 -31.59 8.11
CA ARG A 357 9.48 -31.43 9.58
C ARG A 357 10.91 -31.56 10.12
N LYS A 358 11.63 -32.60 9.72
CA LYS A 358 13.02 -32.81 10.13
C LYS A 358 13.92 -31.64 9.74
N ARG A 359 13.83 -31.15 8.50
CA ARG A 359 14.64 -30.00 8.04
C ARG A 359 14.29 -28.71 8.78
N VAL A 360 13.02 -28.48 9.07
CA VAL A 360 12.56 -27.28 9.80
C VAL A 360 13.15 -27.30 11.22
N LEU A 361 13.05 -28.41 11.92
CA LEU A 361 13.55 -28.56 13.29
C LEU A 361 15.08 -28.49 13.39
N LEU A 362 15.81 -28.98 12.37
CA LEU A 362 17.28 -28.90 12.34
C LEU A 362 17.79 -27.51 11.92
N ALA A 363 16.97 -26.70 11.28
CA ALA A 363 17.33 -25.36 10.82
C ALA A 363 16.91 -24.26 11.80
N SER A 364 16.33 -24.62 12.97
CA SER A 364 15.76 -23.72 13.98
C SER A 364 16.77 -23.31 15.04
#